data_0d3ba47618da6abbd7fe0f1a7abbdc65
#
_entry.id   0d3ba47618da6abbd7fe0f1a7abbdc65
#
_cell.length_a   1.000
_cell.length_b   1.000
_cell.length_c   1.000
_cell.angle_alpha   90.00
_cell.angle_beta   90.00
_cell.angle_gamma   90.00
#
_symmetry.space_group_name_H-M   'P 1'
#
loop_
_entity.id
_entity.type
_entity.pdbx_description
1 polymer ?
#
loop_
_entity_poly.entity_id
_entity_poly.type
_entity_poly.pdbx_seq_one_letter_code
_entity_poly.pdbx_strand_id
1 'polypeptide(L)'
;MIDIETHRIIDMIESRQEEDVTEWLKTYPNLEIISRDGGIVYKSSSDKAHPKVKQVSDRFHVLKNLTDYAVAALKRLLKSHIKVTEENTKTNISKTKKKYEYKTKWDLILKVKELRNQKYRVIDISQALEISEKTVIEYNKISLEDKEQYNQISTQELKSQVIQENKWELIQQVQEEYKKVHKYSVVARKYNIDDRTVKKYLSIKEPPINGNKNREYHSKLDLYKNKIIEMNDDGFSWKKIYDEIKTKGYKGSESLLRTYLSKIKKKNIEAKNIEHIVERTTMISLLYREIENVKEITKELFDKVISMFPKTGIIYETVRSFKEIMFSKKENKLDSWIIETKKLNIQEFNSFINGIERDIDAVKNGIKYNYNNGLAEGSVNKIKVIKRIMYGRCSFALLKQKVLLQY
;
A
#
# COMPACT_ATOMS: atom_id res chain seq x y z
N MET A 1 -11.39 -11.34 -40.73
CA MET A 1 -10.86 -10.11 -41.37
C MET A 1 -11.84 -8.98 -41.16
N ILE A 2 -11.34 -7.80 -40.91
CA ILE A 2 -12.15 -6.60 -40.68
C ILE A 2 -11.54 -5.50 -41.51
N ASP A 3 -12.37 -4.79 -42.24
CA ASP A 3 -11.98 -3.57 -42.94
C ASP A 3 -11.81 -2.44 -41.91
N ILE A 4 -10.63 -1.83 -41.89
CA ILE A 4 -10.28 -0.78 -40.93
C ILE A 4 -11.03 0.53 -41.21
N GLU A 5 -11.40 0.80 -42.47
CA GLU A 5 -12.09 2.04 -42.86
C GLU A 5 -13.58 1.95 -42.58
N THR A 6 -14.21 0.85 -42.99
CA THR A 6 -15.66 0.67 -42.84
C THR A 6 -16.07 0.04 -41.53
N HIS A 7 -15.12 -0.50 -40.77
CA HIS A 7 -15.31 -1.28 -39.52
C HIS A 7 -16.15 -2.54 -39.71
N ARG A 8 -16.34 -3.01 -40.94
CA ARG A 8 -17.15 -4.21 -41.25
C ARG A 8 -16.31 -5.48 -41.16
N ILE A 9 -16.91 -6.53 -40.67
CA ILE A 9 -16.32 -7.85 -40.78
C ILE A 9 -16.50 -8.32 -42.24
N ILE A 10 -15.38 -8.48 -42.94
CA ILE A 10 -15.37 -8.90 -44.33
C ILE A 10 -15.54 -10.40 -44.46
N ASP A 11 -14.80 -11.15 -43.61
CA ASP A 11 -14.83 -12.61 -43.65
C ASP A 11 -14.27 -13.24 -42.36
N MET A 12 -14.52 -14.53 -42.21
CA MET A 12 -14.03 -15.37 -41.11
C MET A 12 -13.55 -16.71 -41.65
N ILE A 13 -12.45 -17.19 -41.08
CA ILE A 13 -11.89 -18.52 -41.32
C ILE A 13 -11.93 -19.36 -40.04
N GLU A 14 -12.17 -20.63 -40.12
CA GLU A 14 -12.23 -21.55 -38.97
C GLU A 14 -10.83 -22.02 -38.53
N SER A 15 -9.87 -22.05 -39.47
CA SER A 15 -8.52 -22.54 -39.24
C SER A 15 -7.56 -21.48 -38.75
N ARG A 16 -6.50 -21.95 -38.08
CA ARG A 16 -5.32 -21.17 -37.71
C ARG A 16 -4.03 -21.75 -38.29
N GLN A 17 -4.16 -22.75 -39.17
CA GLN A 17 -3.01 -23.34 -39.84
C GLN A 17 -2.47 -22.38 -40.89
N GLU A 18 -1.16 -22.38 -41.07
CA GLU A 18 -0.48 -21.41 -41.94
C GLU A 18 -0.93 -21.54 -43.40
N GLU A 19 -1.07 -22.77 -43.87
CA GLU A 19 -1.50 -23.06 -45.23
C GLU A 19 -2.91 -22.50 -45.50
N ASP A 20 -3.86 -22.81 -44.62
CA ASP A 20 -5.23 -22.39 -44.77
C ASP A 20 -5.38 -20.84 -44.72
N VAL A 21 -4.63 -20.19 -43.80
CA VAL A 21 -4.61 -18.73 -43.71
C VAL A 21 -3.97 -18.10 -44.93
N THR A 22 -2.93 -18.72 -45.47
CA THR A 22 -2.27 -18.27 -46.70
C THR A 22 -3.22 -18.30 -47.89
N GLU A 23 -3.88 -19.45 -48.12
CA GLU A 23 -4.83 -19.59 -49.25
C GLU A 23 -6.02 -18.66 -49.06
N TRP A 24 -6.51 -18.48 -47.84
CA TRP A 24 -7.57 -17.54 -47.54
C TRP A 24 -7.16 -16.10 -47.85
N LEU A 25 -5.95 -15.66 -47.46
CA LEU A 25 -5.44 -14.32 -47.76
C LEU A 25 -5.30 -14.08 -49.27
N LYS A 26 -4.90 -15.07 -50.06
CA LYS A 26 -4.80 -14.97 -51.52
C LYS A 26 -6.14 -14.62 -52.22
N THR A 27 -7.27 -14.96 -51.58
CA THR A 27 -8.57 -14.60 -52.10
C THR A 27 -8.85 -13.08 -52.08
N TYR A 28 -8.00 -12.27 -51.43
CA TYR A 28 -8.08 -10.82 -51.35
C TYR A 28 -6.89 -10.14 -52.03
N PRO A 29 -6.87 -10.05 -53.37
CA PRO A 29 -5.69 -9.60 -54.12
C PRO A 29 -5.26 -8.15 -53.89
N ASN A 30 -6.16 -7.30 -53.37
CA ASN A 30 -5.96 -5.87 -53.22
C ASN A 30 -5.54 -5.44 -51.82
N LEU A 31 -4.96 -6.36 -51.01
CA LEU A 31 -4.48 -6.05 -49.67
C LEU A 31 -3.18 -5.23 -49.74
N GLU A 32 -3.22 -3.99 -49.25
CA GLU A 32 -2.06 -3.11 -49.13
C GLU A 32 -1.43 -3.13 -47.76
N ILE A 33 -2.27 -3.19 -46.72
CA ILE A 33 -1.86 -3.16 -45.32
C ILE A 33 -2.61 -4.22 -44.53
N ILE A 34 -1.87 -4.98 -43.73
CA ILE A 34 -2.43 -5.97 -42.80
C ILE A 34 -2.01 -5.61 -41.35
N SER A 35 -2.98 -5.21 -40.52
CA SER A 35 -2.75 -5.10 -39.06
C SER A 35 -3.01 -6.44 -38.39
N ARG A 36 -2.05 -6.92 -37.62
CA ARG A 36 -2.11 -8.23 -36.96
C ARG A 36 -1.42 -8.25 -35.61
N ASP A 37 -1.73 -9.24 -34.80
CA ASP A 37 -0.93 -9.56 -33.61
C ASP A 37 0.43 -10.17 -33.98
N GLY A 38 1.32 -10.34 -33.00
CA GLY A 38 2.69 -10.82 -33.21
C GLY A 38 2.80 -12.33 -33.50
N GLY A 39 1.70 -13.00 -33.90
CA GLY A 39 1.70 -14.44 -34.19
C GLY A 39 2.54 -14.79 -35.41
N ILE A 40 3.48 -15.76 -35.27
CA ILE A 40 4.39 -16.18 -36.33
C ILE A 40 3.62 -16.70 -37.56
N VAL A 41 2.53 -17.43 -37.31
CA VAL A 41 1.67 -17.97 -38.37
C VAL A 41 1.11 -16.86 -39.24
N TYR A 42 0.55 -15.80 -38.64
CA TYR A 42 -0.03 -14.69 -39.39
C TYR A 42 1.02 -13.88 -40.16
N LYS A 43 2.25 -13.77 -39.60
CA LYS A 43 3.38 -13.17 -40.33
C LYS A 43 3.71 -13.98 -41.56
N SER A 44 3.98 -15.29 -41.37
CA SER A 44 4.38 -16.18 -42.45
C SER A 44 3.30 -16.31 -43.53
N SER A 45 2.03 -16.45 -43.13
CA SER A 45 0.91 -16.49 -44.09
C SER A 45 0.78 -15.20 -44.88
N SER A 46 0.97 -14.04 -44.25
CA SER A 46 0.93 -12.74 -44.94
C SER A 46 2.09 -12.61 -45.93
N ASP A 47 3.31 -12.98 -45.54
CA ASP A 47 4.50 -12.95 -46.41
C ASP A 47 4.33 -13.84 -47.61
N LYS A 48 3.76 -15.07 -47.44
CA LYS A 48 3.52 -16.04 -48.51
C LYS A 48 2.38 -15.64 -49.46
N ALA A 49 1.30 -15.08 -48.91
CA ALA A 49 0.15 -14.67 -49.68
C ALA A 49 0.40 -13.36 -50.47
N HIS A 50 1.00 -12.38 -49.80
CA HIS A 50 1.22 -11.06 -50.33
C HIS A 50 2.61 -10.52 -49.95
N PRO A 51 3.69 -10.87 -50.68
CA PRO A 51 5.07 -10.49 -50.33
C PRO A 51 5.34 -9.00 -50.25
N LYS A 52 4.48 -8.17 -50.85
CA LYS A 52 4.62 -6.70 -50.87
C LYS A 52 3.71 -5.98 -49.87
N VAL A 53 2.85 -6.72 -49.14
CA VAL A 53 1.92 -6.12 -48.20
C VAL A 53 2.67 -5.53 -47.00
N LYS A 54 2.24 -4.36 -46.56
CA LYS A 54 2.77 -3.74 -45.35
C LYS A 54 2.11 -4.36 -44.12
N GLN A 55 2.88 -5.10 -43.33
CA GLN A 55 2.39 -5.65 -42.09
C GLN A 55 2.59 -4.65 -40.95
N VAL A 56 1.59 -4.51 -40.10
CA VAL A 56 1.59 -3.60 -38.96
C VAL A 56 1.32 -4.40 -37.69
N SER A 57 2.27 -4.40 -36.77
CA SER A 57 2.11 -5.10 -35.49
C SER A 57 1.21 -4.30 -34.56
N ASP A 58 0.31 -4.99 -33.84
CA ASP A 58 -0.58 -4.34 -32.87
C ASP A 58 0.20 -3.83 -31.66
N ARG A 59 0.12 -2.51 -31.44
CA ARG A 59 0.80 -1.82 -30.35
C ARG A 59 0.43 -2.37 -28.98
N PHE A 60 -0.86 -2.67 -28.77
CA PHE A 60 -1.33 -3.17 -27.49
C PHE A 60 -0.66 -4.51 -27.14
N HIS A 61 -0.60 -5.43 -28.10
CA HIS A 61 0.04 -6.72 -27.90
C HIS A 61 1.55 -6.61 -27.68
N VAL A 62 2.22 -5.70 -28.39
CA VAL A 62 3.65 -5.44 -28.21
C VAL A 62 3.93 -4.86 -26.82
N LEU A 63 3.14 -3.87 -26.37
CA LEU A 63 3.28 -3.25 -25.06
C LEU A 63 2.93 -4.21 -23.93
N LYS A 64 1.87 -5.00 -24.09
CA LYS A 64 1.50 -6.04 -23.14
C LYS A 64 2.62 -7.06 -22.98
N ASN A 65 3.18 -7.53 -24.08
CA ASN A 65 4.27 -8.50 -24.07
C ASN A 65 5.51 -7.95 -23.34
N LEU A 66 5.93 -6.71 -23.60
CA LEU A 66 7.01 -6.06 -22.85
C LEU A 66 6.69 -6.00 -21.35
N THR A 67 5.46 -5.64 -21.01
CA THR A 67 5.06 -5.52 -19.60
C THR A 67 5.07 -6.89 -18.90
N ASP A 68 4.67 -7.97 -19.61
CA ASP A 68 4.71 -9.34 -19.08
C ASP A 68 6.16 -9.79 -18.81
N TYR A 69 7.12 -9.45 -19.68
CA TYR A 69 8.55 -9.68 -19.43
C TYR A 69 9.08 -8.82 -18.28
N ALA A 70 8.67 -7.55 -18.17
CA ALA A 70 9.03 -6.69 -17.04
C ALA A 70 8.49 -7.24 -15.70
N VAL A 71 7.25 -7.74 -15.68
CA VAL A 71 6.67 -8.43 -14.51
C VAL A 71 7.50 -9.67 -14.14
N ALA A 72 7.93 -10.46 -15.11
CA ALA A 72 8.78 -11.61 -14.85
C ALA A 72 10.11 -11.20 -14.22
N ALA A 73 10.76 -10.16 -14.77
CA ALA A 73 11.99 -9.59 -14.22
C ALA A 73 11.82 -9.08 -12.79
N LEU A 74 10.75 -8.31 -12.51
CA LEU A 74 10.44 -7.84 -11.15
C LEU A 74 10.17 -9.00 -10.18
N LYS A 75 9.47 -10.05 -10.61
CA LYS A 75 9.22 -11.23 -9.77
C LYS A 75 10.51 -11.97 -9.43
N ARG A 76 11.49 -11.97 -10.31
CA ARG A 76 12.81 -12.58 -10.08
C ARG A 76 13.69 -11.73 -9.16
N LEU A 77 13.64 -10.40 -9.31
CA LEU A 77 14.50 -9.47 -8.57
C LEU A 77 13.98 -9.14 -7.17
N LEU A 78 12.66 -9.05 -7.00
CA LEU A 78 12.03 -8.59 -5.77
C LEU A 78 11.45 -9.75 -4.97
N LYS A 79 11.66 -9.73 -3.66
CA LYS A 79 10.95 -10.60 -2.71
C LYS A 79 9.47 -10.22 -2.68
N SER A 80 8.59 -11.16 -2.26
CA SER A 80 7.14 -10.89 -2.14
C SER A 80 6.84 -9.72 -1.20
N HIS A 81 7.63 -9.58 -0.13
CA HIS A 81 7.54 -8.49 0.85
C HIS A 81 8.91 -7.84 0.97
N ILE A 82 9.00 -6.57 0.67
CA ILE A 82 10.23 -5.77 0.72
C ILE A 82 10.17 -4.94 2.00
N LYS A 83 11.08 -5.20 2.92
CA LYS A 83 11.21 -4.42 4.15
C LYS A 83 12.08 -3.20 3.86
N VAL A 84 11.49 -2.03 3.98
CA VAL A 84 12.18 -0.75 3.87
C VAL A 84 12.34 -0.18 5.27
N THR A 85 13.57 -0.18 5.79
CA THR A 85 13.92 0.48 7.04
C THR A 85 14.16 1.95 6.78
N GLU A 86 13.49 2.83 7.52
CA GLU A 86 13.89 4.23 7.58
C GLU A 86 15.14 4.33 8.45
N GLU A 87 16.32 4.38 7.83
CA GLU A 87 17.47 4.95 8.52
C GLU A 87 17.13 6.42 8.81
N ASN A 88 17.15 6.78 10.09
CA ASN A 88 17.07 8.16 10.53
C ASN A 88 18.21 8.94 9.90
N THR A 89 18.05 9.46 8.69
CA THR A 89 18.78 10.64 8.27
C THR A 89 18.35 11.72 9.28
N LYS A 90 19.28 12.04 10.16
CA LYS A 90 19.21 13.17 11.08
C LYS A 90 19.08 14.47 10.28
N THR A 91 17.95 14.71 9.69
CA THR A 91 17.42 16.05 9.65
C THR A 91 16.85 16.26 11.05
N ASN A 92 17.47 17.13 11.80
CA ASN A 92 17.04 17.60 13.13
C ASN A 92 15.65 18.24 13.08
N ILE A 93 14.64 17.43 12.82
CA ILE A 93 13.37 17.59 13.49
C ILE A 93 13.47 16.60 14.63
N SER A 94 13.83 17.10 15.81
CA SER A 94 13.66 16.37 17.04
C SER A 94 12.19 15.92 17.05
N LYS A 95 11.94 14.68 16.61
CA LYS A 95 10.78 13.92 17.03
C LYS A 95 11.03 13.54 18.49
N THR A 96 11.21 14.53 19.35
CA THR A 96 10.71 14.41 20.69
C THR A 96 9.24 14.07 20.46
N LYS A 97 8.86 12.82 20.72
CA LYS A 97 7.48 12.46 21.00
C LYS A 97 7.05 13.39 22.13
N LYS A 98 6.66 14.62 21.80
CA LYS A 98 5.78 15.39 22.63
C LYS A 98 4.51 14.57 22.57
N LYS A 99 4.29 13.73 23.58
CA LYS A 99 2.98 13.29 23.96
C LYS A 99 2.20 14.59 24.07
N TYR A 100 1.46 14.93 23.02
CA TYR A 100 0.64 16.12 23.04
C TYR A 100 -0.38 15.83 24.12
N GLU A 101 -0.19 16.41 25.30
CA GLU A 101 -1.19 16.39 26.36
C GLU A 101 -2.33 17.32 25.91
N TYR A 102 -3.20 16.78 25.09
CA TYR A 102 -4.44 17.45 24.76
C TYR A 102 -5.28 17.51 26.04
N LYS A 103 -5.43 18.70 26.60
CA LYS A 103 -6.19 18.92 27.83
C LYS A 103 -7.66 18.59 27.64
N THR A 104 -8.18 18.82 26.43
CA THR A 104 -9.58 18.59 26.10
C THR A 104 -9.72 17.79 24.80
N LYS A 105 -10.89 17.17 24.63
CA LYS A 105 -11.24 16.51 23.37
C LYS A 105 -11.27 17.52 22.21
N TRP A 106 -11.58 18.79 22.50
CA TRP A 106 -11.57 19.86 21.54
C TRP A 106 -10.19 20.17 20.98
N ASP A 107 -9.16 20.19 21.81
CA ASP A 107 -7.78 20.40 21.37
C ASP A 107 -7.35 19.34 20.36
N LEU A 108 -7.77 18.08 20.57
CA LEU A 108 -7.50 16.98 19.66
C LEU A 108 -8.26 17.13 18.34
N ILE A 109 -9.53 17.59 18.38
CA ILE A 109 -10.34 17.89 17.19
C ILE A 109 -9.68 19.01 16.37
N LEU A 110 -9.24 20.10 17.01
CA LEU A 110 -8.54 21.18 16.32
C LEU A 110 -7.27 20.71 15.64
N LYS A 111 -6.50 19.84 16.31
CA LYS A 111 -5.27 19.27 15.71
C LYS A 111 -5.54 18.38 14.52
N VAL A 112 -6.59 17.56 14.57
CA VAL A 112 -7.03 16.78 13.41
C VAL A 112 -7.37 17.68 12.22
N LYS A 113 -8.14 18.77 12.47
CA LYS A 113 -8.52 19.73 11.42
C LYS A 113 -7.30 20.46 10.83
N GLU A 114 -6.38 20.90 11.67
CA GLU A 114 -5.12 21.52 11.25
C GLU A 114 -4.34 20.61 10.30
N LEU A 115 -4.12 19.36 10.71
CA LEU A 115 -3.38 18.38 9.90
C LEU A 115 -4.12 18.03 8.59
N ARG A 116 -5.45 17.97 8.61
CA ARG A 116 -6.26 17.79 7.39
C ARG A 116 -6.16 18.97 6.44
N ASN A 117 -6.14 20.20 6.95
CA ASN A 117 -5.93 21.43 6.15
C ASN A 117 -4.53 21.44 5.52
N GLN A 118 -3.52 20.87 6.20
CA GLN A 118 -2.18 20.67 5.67
C GLN A 118 -2.09 19.48 4.70
N LYS A 119 -3.23 18.88 4.29
CA LYS A 119 -3.37 17.77 3.34
C LYS A 119 -2.75 16.44 3.79
N TYR A 120 -2.49 16.24 5.09
CA TYR A 120 -2.09 14.93 5.59
C TYR A 120 -3.22 13.90 5.41
N ARG A 121 -2.86 12.64 5.10
CA ARG A 121 -3.83 11.55 4.94
C ARG A 121 -4.41 11.13 6.29
N VAL A 122 -5.61 10.56 6.28
CA VAL A 122 -6.28 10.06 7.49
C VAL A 122 -5.40 9.07 8.26
N ILE A 123 -4.70 8.18 7.53
CA ILE A 123 -3.83 7.16 8.13
C ILE A 123 -2.63 7.77 8.84
N ASP A 124 -2.01 8.81 8.27
CA ASP A 124 -0.86 9.49 8.86
C ASP A 124 -1.26 10.26 10.14
N ILE A 125 -2.44 10.88 10.13
CA ILE A 125 -3.01 11.57 11.29
C ILE A 125 -3.38 10.56 12.39
N SER A 126 -3.99 9.44 12.02
CA SER A 126 -4.34 8.35 12.93
C SER A 126 -3.10 7.84 13.68
N GLN A 127 -1.99 7.65 12.98
CA GLN A 127 -0.73 7.21 13.55
C GLN A 127 -0.06 8.31 14.41
N ALA A 128 -0.07 9.56 13.93
CA ALA A 128 0.57 10.68 14.63
C ALA A 128 -0.13 11.02 15.96
N LEU A 129 -1.46 10.93 15.99
CA LEU A 129 -2.29 11.28 17.16
C LEU A 129 -2.69 10.05 17.99
N GLU A 130 -2.30 8.85 17.61
CA GLU A 130 -2.66 7.58 18.27
C GLU A 130 -4.17 7.36 18.42
N ILE A 131 -4.96 7.80 17.44
CA ILE A 131 -6.42 7.62 17.37
C ILE A 131 -6.81 6.77 16.16
N SER A 132 -8.01 6.17 16.17
CA SER A 132 -8.47 5.37 15.04
C SER A 132 -8.75 6.25 13.80
N GLU A 133 -8.58 5.70 12.60
CA GLU A 133 -8.92 6.37 11.33
C GLU A 133 -10.38 6.85 11.32
N LYS A 134 -11.29 6.04 11.88
CA LYS A 134 -12.69 6.39 12.05
C LYS A 134 -12.85 7.65 12.89
N THR A 135 -12.11 7.74 14.00
CA THR A 135 -12.09 8.92 14.87
C THR A 135 -11.57 10.16 14.15
N VAL A 136 -10.53 10.02 13.31
CA VAL A 136 -10.01 11.14 12.48
C VAL A 136 -11.09 11.65 11.53
N ILE A 137 -11.82 10.76 10.86
CA ILE A 137 -12.91 11.11 9.94
C ILE A 137 -14.04 11.81 10.68
N GLU A 138 -14.44 11.29 11.85
CA GLU A 138 -15.49 11.87 12.69
C GLU A 138 -15.10 13.27 13.18
N TYR A 139 -13.89 13.43 13.69
CA TYR A 139 -13.39 14.72 14.22
C TYR A 139 -13.25 15.79 13.12
N ASN A 140 -12.90 15.38 11.90
CA ASN A 140 -12.84 16.32 10.78
C ASN A 140 -14.22 16.87 10.37
N LYS A 141 -15.31 16.11 10.63
CA LYS A 141 -16.69 16.52 10.32
C LYS A 141 -17.31 17.45 11.36
N ILE A 142 -16.78 17.48 12.59
CA ILE A 142 -17.32 18.30 13.68
C ILE A 142 -17.20 19.79 13.31
N SER A 143 -18.26 20.59 13.52
CA SER A 143 -18.23 22.03 13.26
C SER A 143 -17.34 22.77 14.28
N LEU A 144 -16.81 23.92 13.91
CA LEU A 144 -16.08 24.79 14.84
C LEU A 144 -17.01 25.46 15.87
N GLU A 145 -18.31 25.46 15.58
CA GLU A 145 -19.35 26.02 16.49
C GLU A 145 -19.65 25.07 17.66
N ASP A 146 -19.33 23.75 17.52
CA ASP A 146 -19.60 22.73 18.54
C ASP A 146 -18.56 22.70 19.69
N LYS A 147 -17.75 23.75 19.83
CA LYS A 147 -16.68 23.86 20.83
C LYS A 147 -17.14 23.55 22.25
N GLU A 148 -18.27 24.06 22.68
CA GLU A 148 -18.77 23.91 24.07
C GLU A 148 -19.07 22.45 24.40
N GLN A 149 -19.54 21.66 23.43
CA GLN A 149 -19.85 20.24 23.61
C GLN A 149 -18.58 19.39 23.84
N TYR A 150 -17.45 19.75 23.24
CA TYR A 150 -16.23 18.94 23.24
C TYR A 150 -15.10 19.48 24.11
N ASN A 151 -15.28 20.71 24.70
CA ASN A 151 -14.28 21.36 25.55
C ASN A 151 -14.36 20.92 27.03
N GLN A 152 -15.20 19.93 27.34
CA GLN A 152 -15.36 19.42 28.71
C GLN A 152 -14.24 18.42 29.04
N ILE A 153 -13.63 18.61 30.23
CA ILE A 153 -12.69 17.64 30.81
C ILE A 153 -13.46 16.34 31.12
N SER A 154 -12.85 15.18 30.94
CA SER A 154 -13.50 13.89 31.24
C SER A 154 -13.98 13.84 32.70
N THR A 155 -15.14 13.27 32.96
CA THR A 155 -15.73 13.18 34.31
C THR A 155 -14.78 12.53 35.31
N GLN A 156 -13.89 11.64 34.86
CA GLN A 156 -12.92 10.93 35.70
C GLN A 156 -11.71 11.82 36.03
N GLU A 157 -11.28 12.67 35.08
CA GLU A 157 -10.19 13.63 35.30
C GLU A 157 -10.65 14.77 36.21
N LEU A 158 -11.87 15.31 36.02
CA LEU A 158 -12.49 16.28 36.90
C LEU A 158 -12.59 15.76 38.33
N LYS A 159 -13.08 14.54 38.52
CA LYS A 159 -13.15 13.91 39.87
C LYS A 159 -11.76 13.78 40.48
N SER A 160 -10.75 13.41 39.71
CA SER A 160 -9.37 13.27 40.19
C SER A 160 -8.77 14.64 40.58
N GLN A 161 -9.05 15.69 39.79
CA GLN A 161 -8.59 17.06 40.04
C GLN A 161 -9.25 17.64 41.30
N VAL A 162 -10.56 17.51 41.41
CA VAL A 162 -11.31 17.98 42.58
C VAL A 162 -10.85 17.26 43.86
N ILE A 163 -10.59 15.95 43.82
CA ILE A 163 -10.05 15.19 44.96
C ILE A 163 -8.66 15.73 45.35
N GLN A 164 -7.80 16.05 44.38
CA GLN A 164 -6.46 16.58 44.62
C GLN A 164 -6.52 18.00 45.20
N GLU A 165 -7.37 18.87 44.66
CA GLU A 165 -7.59 20.20 45.13
C GLU A 165 -8.11 20.20 46.56
N ASN A 166 -9.17 19.50 46.86
CA ASN A 166 -9.72 19.35 48.21
C ASN A 166 -8.68 18.82 49.20
N LYS A 167 -7.84 17.86 48.79
CA LYS A 167 -6.78 17.34 49.64
C LYS A 167 -5.69 18.38 49.89
N TRP A 168 -5.35 19.19 48.90
CA TRP A 168 -4.37 20.25 49.05
C TRP A 168 -4.88 21.36 49.96
N GLU A 169 -6.13 21.79 49.82
CA GLU A 169 -6.79 22.74 50.71
C GLU A 169 -6.80 22.27 52.15
N LEU A 170 -7.14 20.98 52.36
CA LEU A 170 -7.08 20.40 53.70
C LEU A 170 -5.66 20.45 54.30
N ILE A 171 -4.64 20.16 53.50
CA ILE A 171 -3.24 20.22 53.94
C ILE A 171 -2.88 21.66 54.33
N GLN A 172 -3.27 22.65 53.56
CA GLN A 172 -2.99 24.05 53.85
C GLN A 172 -3.72 24.52 55.14
N GLN A 173 -4.99 24.14 55.31
CA GLN A 173 -5.76 24.45 56.54
C GLN A 173 -5.12 23.83 57.77
N VAL A 174 -4.67 22.57 57.66
CA VAL A 174 -3.97 21.86 58.76
C VAL A 174 -2.64 22.56 59.09
N GLN A 175 -1.91 23.04 58.11
CA GLN A 175 -0.64 23.74 58.27
C GLN A 175 -0.85 25.11 58.96
N GLU A 176 -1.88 25.86 58.53
CA GLU A 176 -2.22 27.15 59.15
C GLU A 176 -2.70 27.01 60.58
N GLU A 177 -3.55 26.04 60.86
CA GLU A 177 -4.05 25.82 62.23
C GLU A 177 -2.93 25.38 63.16
N TYR A 178 -1.99 24.51 62.66
CA TYR A 178 -0.84 24.12 63.47
C TYR A 178 0.07 25.32 63.82
N LYS A 179 0.24 26.28 62.91
CA LYS A 179 0.99 27.51 63.23
C LYS A 179 0.36 28.34 64.37
N LYS A 180 -0.95 28.21 64.60
CA LYS A 180 -1.68 28.93 65.68
C LYS A 180 -1.64 28.17 67.00
N VAL A 181 -1.77 26.83 66.94
CA VAL A 181 -2.02 26.02 68.12
C VAL A 181 -0.78 25.27 68.62
N HIS A 182 0.19 24.97 67.76
CA HIS A 182 1.43 24.22 68.01
C HIS A 182 1.28 22.85 68.70
N LYS A 183 0.05 22.24 68.67
CA LYS A 183 -0.23 20.93 69.26
C LYS A 183 -0.87 19.99 68.26
N TYR A 184 -0.23 18.85 67.93
CA TYR A 184 -0.70 17.88 66.94
C TYR A 184 -2.07 17.30 67.26
N SER A 185 -2.27 16.91 68.55
CA SER A 185 -3.53 16.27 68.98
C SER A 185 -4.77 17.20 68.88
N VAL A 186 -4.59 18.52 69.06
CA VAL A 186 -5.69 19.48 68.91
C VAL A 186 -6.08 19.64 67.45
N VAL A 187 -5.09 19.80 66.59
CA VAL A 187 -5.31 19.90 65.12
C VAL A 187 -5.89 18.60 64.58
N ALA A 188 -5.38 17.45 65.02
CA ALA A 188 -5.86 16.14 64.62
C ALA A 188 -7.36 15.95 64.91
N ARG A 189 -7.80 16.31 66.17
CA ARG A 189 -9.23 16.26 66.54
C ARG A 189 -10.09 17.21 65.72
N LYS A 190 -9.62 18.45 65.47
CA LYS A 190 -10.38 19.47 64.73
C LYS A 190 -10.68 19.00 63.30
N TYR A 191 -9.72 18.36 62.61
CA TYR A 191 -9.87 17.89 61.21
C TYR A 191 -10.20 16.40 61.11
N ASN A 192 -10.46 15.75 62.22
CA ASN A 192 -10.75 14.30 62.27
C ASN A 192 -9.73 13.43 61.52
N ILE A 193 -8.45 13.70 61.77
CA ILE A 193 -7.32 12.98 61.20
C ILE A 193 -6.36 12.49 62.32
N ASP A 194 -5.47 11.57 62.02
CA ASP A 194 -4.48 11.06 62.93
C ASP A 194 -3.31 12.05 63.13
N ASP A 195 -2.70 12.07 64.34
CA ASP A 195 -1.52 12.88 64.65
C ASP A 195 -0.37 12.66 63.69
N ARG A 196 -0.18 11.40 63.25
CA ARG A 196 0.82 11.06 62.21
C ARG A 196 0.51 11.72 60.86
N THR A 197 -0.77 11.85 60.54
CA THR A 197 -1.22 12.50 59.30
C THR A 197 -0.96 14.00 59.40
N VAL A 198 -1.18 14.64 60.57
CA VAL A 198 -0.84 16.06 60.78
C VAL A 198 0.66 16.27 60.56
N LYS A 199 1.54 15.44 61.18
CA LYS A 199 2.99 15.53 60.97
C LYS A 199 3.38 15.39 59.50
N LYS A 200 2.77 14.43 58.78
CA LYS A 200 2.98 14.25 57.36
C LYS A 200 2.53 15.45 56.53
N TYR A 201 1.38 16.09 56.84
CA TYR A 201 0.87 17.24 56.12
C TYR A 201 1.77 18.46 56.30
N LEU A 202 2.38 18.62 57.48
CA LEU A 202 3.32 19.73 57.77
C LEU A 202 4.62 19.63 56.94
N SER A 203 5.00 18.43 56.53
CA SER A 203 6.20 18.23 55.67
C SER A 203 5.94 18.46 54.17
N ILE A 204 4.68 18.56 53.73
CA ILE A 204 4.31 18.69 52.33
C ILE A 204 4.35 20.15 51.93
N LYS A 205 5.22 20.50 50.98
CA LYS A 205 5.40 21.86 50.45
C LYS A 205 4.68 22.13 49.13
N GLU A 206 4.35 21.05 48.39
CA GLU A 206 3.72 21.13 47.08
C GLU A 206 2.47 20.22 47.02
N PRO A 207 1.52 20.47 46.11
CA PRO A 207 0.32 19.68 45.95
C PRO A 207 0.68 18.17 45.76
N PRO A 208 0.10 17.28 46.57
CA PRO A 208 0.47 15.86 46.49
C PRO A 208 -0.01 15.22 45.19
N ILE A 209 0.91 14.61 44.45
CA ILE A 209 0.59 13.82 43.23
C ILE A 209 -0.01 12.47 43.69
N ASN A 210 -0.99 11.98 42.91
CA ASN A 210 -1.59 10.66 43.20
C ASN A 210 -0.49 9.57 43.19
N GLY A 211 -0.21 8.96 44.35
CA GLY A 211 0.87 8.02 44.53
C GLY A 211 0.77 6.70 43.75
N ASN A 212 -0.40 6.46 43.11
CA ASN A 212 -0.61 5.32 42.20
C ASN A 212 -0.30 5.66 40.75
N LYS A 213 -0.11 6.94 40.40
CA LYS A 213 0.27 7.37 39.07
C LYS A 213 1.76 7.11 38.89
N ASN A 214 2.13 6.06 38.19
CA ASN A 214 3.50 5.56 37.94
C ASN A 214 4.04 4.51 38.93
N ARG A 215 3.21 3.88 39.73
CA ARG A 215 3.67 2.79 40.57
C ARG A 215 3.92 1.54 39.75
N GLU A 216 5.16 1.07 39.72
CA GLU A 216 5.50 -0.24 39.14
C GLU A 216 5.06 -1.35 40.09
N TYR A 217 4.14 -2.19 39.62
CA TYR A 217 3.69 -3.37 40.36
C TYR A 217 4.49 -4.58 39.89
N HIS A 218 5.05 -5.33 40.83
CA HIS A 218 5.66 -6.63 40.54
C HIS A 218 4.61 -7.58 39.97
N SER A 219 4.90 -8.11 38.78
CA SER A 219 4.04 -9.04 38.08
C SER A 219 4.52 -10.48 38.29
N LYS A 220 3.58 -11.42 38.32
CA LYS A 220 3.92 -12.86 38.32
C LYS A 220 4.72 -13.28 37.06
N LEU A 221 4.76 -12.41 36.01
CA LEU A 221 5.54 -12.61 34.80
C LEU A 221 7.01 -12.16 34.93
N ASP A 222 7.37 -11.40 35.97
CA ASP A 222 8.68 -10.75 36.04
C ASP A 222 9.85 -11.74 35.94
N LEU A 223 9.70 -12.92 36.55
CA LEU A 223 10.69 -14.00 36.49
C LEU A 223 10.82 -14.64 35.11
N TYR A 224 9.80 -14.49 34.24
CA TYR A 224 9.74 -15.15 32.94
C TYR A 224 9.91 -14.16 31.76
N LYS A 225 10.07 -12.86 32.04
CA LYS A 225 10.12 -11.79 31.02
C LYS A 225 11.16 -12.06 29.94
N ASN A 226 12.38 -12.43 30.30
CA ASN A 226 13.45 -12.67 29.33
C ASN A 226 13.09 -13.83 28.39
N LYS A 227 12.56 -14.93 28.94
CA LYS A 227 12.15 -16.08 28.12
C LYS A 227 10.96 -15.77 27.23
N ILE A 228 10.01 -14.99 27.73
CA ILE A 228 8.84 -14.54 26.95
C ILE A 228 9.28 -13.66 25.77
N ILE A 229 10.23 -12.75 25.98
CA ILE A 229 10.76 -11.87 24.93
C ILE A 229 11.50 -12.70 23.87
N GLU A 230 12.42 -13.58 24.29
CA GLU A 230 13.17 -14.47 23.40
C GLU A 230 12.21 -15.27 22.48
N MET A 231 11.25 -15.99 23.07
CA MET A 231 10.31 -16.79 22.31
C MET A 231 9.37 -15.95 21.41
N ASN A 232 9.00 -14.74 21.85
CA ASN A 232 8.20 -13.84 21.03
C ASN A 232 9.00 -13.31 19.84
N ASP A 233 10.27 -13.01 19.99
CA ASP A 233 11.16 -12.56 18.92
C ASP A 233 11.48 -13.68 17.92
N ASP A 234 11.53 -14.93 18.40
CA ASP A 234 11.61 -16.14 17.57
C ASP A 234 10.29 -16.47 16.83
N GLY A 235 9.22 -15.70 17.06
CA GLY A 235 7.95 -15.84 16.37
C GLY A 235 7.02 -16.94 16.90
N PHE A 236 7.26 -17.44 18.12
CA PHE A 236 6.36 -18.41 18.72
C PHE A 236 4.99 -17.82 19.06
N SER A 237 3.93 -18.64 18.92
CA SER A 237 2.58 -18.22 19.30
C SER A 237 2.46 -18.01 20.80
N TRP A 238 1.58 -17.08 21.24
CA TRP A 238 1.34 -16.81 22.64
C TRP A 238 0.98 -18.08 23.44
N LYS A 239 0.31 -19.04 22.80
CA LYS A 239 -0.09 -20.32 23.41
C LYS A 239 1.13 -21.20 23.73
N LYS A 240 2.06 -21.33 22.78
CA LYS A 240 3.33 -22.03 23.01
C LYS A 240 4.17 -21.36 24.09
N ILE A 241 4.22 -20.03 24.13
CA ILE A 241 4.92 -19.28 25.17
C ILE A 241 4.28 -19.53 26.53
N TYR A 242 2.93 -19.54 26.60
CA TYR A 242 2.21 -19.84 27.85
C TYR A 242 2.50 -21.23 28.35
N ASP A 243 2.44 -22.26 27.49
CA ASP A 243 2.69 -23.64 27.86
C ASP A 243 4.13 -23.82 28.39
N GLU A 244 5.12 -23.22 27.74
CA GLU A 244 6.53 -23.24 28.14
C GLU A 244 6.76 -22.60 29.52
N ILE A 245 6.22 -21.40 29.77
CA ILE A 245 6.39 -20.77 31.10
C ILE A 245 5.61 -21.48 32.20
N LYS A 246 4.50 -22.15 31.85
CA LYS A 246 3.71 -22.97 32.79
C LYS A 246 4.48 -24.19 33.26
N THR A 247 5.19 -24.87 32.35
CA THR A 247 6.09 -25.98 32.72
C THR A 247 7.22 -25.54 33.68
N LYS A 248 7.62 -24.25 33.58
CA LYS A 248 8.63 -23.62 34.45
C LYS A 248 8.04 -23.04 35.76
N GLY A 249 6.78 -23.33 36.06
CA GLY A 249 6.15 -22.98 37.34
C GLY A 249 5.35 -21.68 37.35
N TYR A 250 5.03 -21.09 36.19
CA TYR A 250 4.15 -19.92 36.09
C TYR A 250 2.72 -20.25 36.55
N LYS A 251 2.23 -19.54 37.56
CA LYS A 251 0.87 -19.70 38.14
C LYS A 251 -0.10 -18.54 37.82
N GLY A 252 0.22 -17.75 36.80
CA GLY A 252 -0.63 -16.63 36.39
C GLY A 252 -1.61 -17.00 35.26
N SER A 253 -2.50 -16.07 34.91
CA SER A 253 -3.50 -16.28 33.84
C SER A 253 -2.91 -16.05 32.45
N GLU A 254 -3.52 -16.70 31.44
CA GLU A 254 -3.23 -16.46 30.02
C GLU A 254 -3.48 -14.99 29.61
N SER A 255 -4.53 -14.38 30.18
CA SER A 255 -4.87 -12.98 29.93
C SER A 255 -3.74 -12.03 30.31
N LEU A 256 -3.05 -12.30 31.43
CA LEU A 256 -1.91 -11.49 31.85
C LEU A 256 -0.75 -11.57 30.86
N LEU A 257 -0.44 -12.77 30.36
CA LEU A 257 0.58 -12.96 29.32
C LEU A 257 0.21 -12.25 28.02
N ARG A 258 -1.04 -12.40 27.57
CA ARG A 258 -1.52 -11.72 26.35
C ARG A 258 -1.42 -10.21 26.46
N THR A 259 -1.82 -9.65 27.61
CA THR A 259 -1.69 -8.21 27.87
C THR A 259 -0.22 -7.76 27.86
N TYR A 260 0.67 -8.56 28.43
CA TYR A 260 2.11 -8.29 28.44
C TYR A 260 2.69 -8.33 27.02
N LEU A 261 2.40 -9.37 26.24
CA LEU A 261 2.83 -9.49 24.84
C LEU A 261 2.29 -8.34 23.97
N SER A 262 1.04 -7.91 24.20
CA SER A 262 0.47 -6.74 23.53
C SER A 262 1.23 -5.46 23.86
N LYS A 263 1.67 -5.27 25.13
CA LYS A 263 2.51 -4.13 25.55
C LYS A 263 3.90 -4.19 24.93
N ILE A 264 4.51 -5.38 24.84
CA ILE A 264 5.80 -5.57 24.14
C ILE A 264 5.66 -5.23 22.67
N LYS A 265 4.62 -5.73 22.00
CA LYS A 265 4.35 -5.38 20.59
C LYS A 265 4.21 -3.88 20.40
N LYS A 266 3.48 -3.19 21.28
CA LYS A 266 3.38 -1.72 21.25
C LYS A 266 4.72 -1.03 21.46
N LYS A 267 5.51 -1.46 22.47
CA LYS A 267 6.86 -0.92 22.71
C LYS A 267 7.83 -1.23 21.57
N ASN A 268 7.76 -2.42 20.96
CA ASN A 268 8.60 -2.78 19.81
C ASN A 268 8.18 -2.05 18.53
N ILE A 269 6.90 -1.72 18.36
CA ILE A 269 6.44 -0.81 17.31
C ILE A 269 6.96 0.61 17.56
N GLU A 270 7.11 1.01 18.83
CA GLU A 270 7.67 2.30 19.22
C GLU A 270 9.21 2.38 19.14
N ALA A 271 9.90 1.25 19.29
CA ALA A 271 11.37 1.17 19.28
C ALA A 271 11.96 0.69 17.93
N LYS A 272 11.18 -0.03 17.12
CA LYS A 272 11.59 -0.39 15.77
C LYS A 272 11.47 0.85 14.88
N ASN A 273 12.57 1.18 14.20
CA ASN A 273 12.54 1.91 12.95
C ASN A 273 11.29 1.47 12.19
N ILE A 274 10.46 2.40 11.74
CA ILE A 274 9.21 2.08 11.06
C ILE A 274 9.59 1.23 9.84
N GLU A 275 9.49 -0.10 9.97
CA GLU A 275 9.66 -1.02 8.86
C GLU A 275 8.40 -0.90 7.99
N HIS A 276 8.51 -0.21 6.90
CA HIS A 276 7.48 -0.24 5.86
C HIS A 276 7.64 -1.51 5.04
N ILE A 277 6.58 -2.29 4.96
CA ILE A 277 6.53 -3.46 4.09
C ILE A 277 5.89 -3.00 2.77
N VAL A 278 6.67 -3.03 1.69
CA VAL A 278 6.19 -2.81 0.34
C VAL A 278 5.97 -4.16 -0.33
N GLU A 279 4.77 -4.43 -0.78
CA GLU A 279 4.47 -5.66 -1.50
C GLU A 279 4.99 -5.60 -2.94
N ARG A 280 5.51 -6.73 -3.44
CA ARG A 280 5.92 -6.85 -4.85
C ARG A 280 4.77 -6.59 -5.82
N THR A 281 3.55 -6.94 -5.45
CA THR A 281 2.33 -6.66 -6.23
C THR A 281 2.10 -5.17 -6.41
N THR A 282 2.38 -4.37 -5.39
CA THR A 282 2.35 -2.90 -5.45
C THR A 282 3.39 -2.38 -6.43
N MET A 283 4.63 -2.89 -6.37
CA MET A 283 5.68 -2.53 -7.33
C MET A 283 5.28 -2.91 -8.76
N ILE A 284 4.72 -4.11 -8.99
CA ILE A 284 4.24 -4.52 -10.31
C ILE A 284 3.12 -3.59 -10.82
N SER A 285 2.23 -3.11 -9.95
CA SER A 285 1.13 -2.23 -10.36
C SER A 285 1.60 -0.90 -10.96
N LEU A 286 2.80 -0.44 -10.57
CA LEU A 286 3.44 0.78 -11.11
C LEU A 286 3.91 0.65 -12.56
N LEU A 287 3.95 -0.55 -13.15
CA LEU A 287 4.13 -0.71 -14.59
C LEU A 287 2.90 -0.26 -15.40
N TYR A 288 1.72 -0.24 -14.76
CA TYR A 288 0.44 0.06 -15.40
C TYR A 288 -0.17 1.39 -14.96
N ARG A 289 0.26 1.94 -13.80
CA ARG A 289 -0.32 3.12 -13.17
C ARG A 289 0.76 4.09 -12.74
N GLU A 290 0.45 5.38 -12.78
CA GLU A 290 1.30 6.40 -12.17
C GLU A 290 1.31 6.25 -10.64
N ILE A 291 2.41 6.62 -10.02
CA ILE A 291 2.62 6.43 -8.58
C ILE A 291 1.57 7.16 -7.74
N GLU A 292 1.09 8.30 -8.20
CA GLU A 292 0.05 9.11 -7.57
C GLU A 292 -1.29 8.39 -7.48
N ASN A 293 -1.51 7.42 -8.35
CA ASN A 293 -2.74 6.61 -8.44
C ASN A 293 -2.64 5.29 -7.65
N VAL A 294 -1.51 5.03 -6.99
CA VAL A 294 -1.28 3.82 -6.18
C VAL A 294 -1.22 4.22 -4.70
N LYS A 295 -2.27 3.88 -3.94
CA LYS A 295 -2.43 4.29 -2.53
C LYS A 295 -1.44 3.63 -1.57
N GLU A 296 -0.95 2.46 -1.94
CA GLU A 296 -0.16 1.56 -1.10
C GLU A 296 1.32 1.96 -1.03
N ILE A 297 1.76 2.95 -1.82
CA ILE A 297 3.16 3.37 -1.87
C ILE A 297 3.28 4.89 -2.02
N THR A 298 4.25 5.49 -1.33
CA THR A 298 4.64 6.89 -1.54
C THR A 298 5.89 6.96 -2.43
N LYS A 299 6.16 8.15 -2.98
CA LYS A 299 7.35 8.36 -3.80
C LYS A 299 8.64 8.09 -3.01
N GLU A 300 8.69 8.48 -1.74
CA GLU A 300 9.85 8.25 -0.88
C GLU A 300 10.10 6.75 -0.65
N LEU A 301 9.03 5.95 -0.46
CA LEU A 301 9.15 4.50 -0.33
C LEU A 301 9.58 3.85 -1.64
N PHE A 302 9.05 4.32 -2.76
CA PHE A 302 9.45 3.86 -4.08
C PHE A 302 10.95 4.12 -4.32
N ASP A 303 11.43 5.35 -4.09
CA ASP A 303 12.83 5.73 -4.26
C ASP A 303 13.76 4.89 -3.37
N LYS A 304 13.34 4.57 -2.14
CA LYS A 304 14.07 3.66 -1.25
C LYS A 304 14.13 2.23 -1.80
N VAL A 305 13.01 1.69 -2.31
CA VAL A 305 13.03 0.38 -2.96
C VAL A 305 13.96 0.38 -4.17
N ILE A 306 13.94 1.43 -4.99
CA ILE A 306 14.85 1.58 -6.13
C ILE A 306 16.32 1.63 -5.67
N SER A 307 16.63 2.33 -4.58
CA SER A 307 17.99 2.38 -4.04
C SER A 307 18.49 1.01 -3.54
N MET A 308 17.58 0.21 -2.95
CA MET A 308 17.88 -1.17 -2.52
C MET A 308 18.00 -2.15 -3.69
N PHE A 309 17.24 -1.93 -4.76
CA PHE A 309 17.20 -2.76 -5.96
C PHE A 309 17.35 -1.92 -7.23
N PRO A 310 18.56 -1.42 -7.56
CA PRO A 310 18.74 -0.48 -8.67
C PRO A 310 18.24 -0.98 -10.02
N LYS A 311 18.34 -2.30 -10.28
CA LYS A 311 17.81 -2.91 -11.51
C LYS A 311 16.30 -2.72 -11.68
N THR A 312 15.58 -2.50 -10.59
CA THR A 312 14.13 -2.25 -10.65
C THR A 312 13.82 -0.89 -11.29
N GLY A 313 14.59 0.15 -10.94
CA GLY A 313 14.47 1.47 -11.59
C GLY A 313 14.72 1.40 -13.10
N ILE A 314 15.77 0.68 -13.49
CA ILE A 314 16.10 0.44 -14.90
C ILE A 314 14.94 -0.23 -15.64
N ILE A 315 14.25 -1.20 -15.03
CA ILE A 315 13.10 -1.86 -15.64
C ILE A 315 11.96 -0.87 -15.92
N TYR A 316 11.63 0.01 -14.95
CA TYR A 316 10.59 1.03 -15.16
C TYR A 316 10.95 2.02 -16.27
N GLU A 317 12.18 2.51 -16.27
CA GLU A 317 12.66 3.44 -17.32
C GLU A 317 12.63 2.80 -18.70
N THR A 318 13.05 1.53 -18.80
CA THR A 318 13.04 0.77 -20.06
C THR A 318 11.61 0.59 -20.59
N VAL A 319 10.67 0.22 -19.73
CA VAL A 319 9.26 0.09 -20.13
C VAL A 319 8.66 1.43 -20.51
N ARG A 320 8.95 2.49 -19.77
CA ARG A 320 8.45 3.83 -20.04
C ARG A 320 8.98 4.38 -21.36
N SER A 321 10.29 4.31 -21.59
CA SER A 321 10.91 4.78 -22.83
C SER A 321 10.37 4.03 -24.06
N PHE A 322 10.13 2.72 -23.96
CA PHE A 322 9.52 1.98 -25.03
C PHE A 322 8.06 2.41 -25.30
N LYS A 323 7.27 2.64 -24.25
CA LYS A 323 5.91 3.19 -24.41
C LYS A 323 5.94 4.53 -25.16
N GLU A 324 6.85 5.42 -24.78
CA GLU A 324 7.02 6.71 -25.45
C GLU A 324 7.38 6.54 -26.93
N ILE A 325 8.25 5.59 -27.28
CA ILE A 325 8.63 5.27 -28.65
C ILE A 325 7.41 4.79 -29.45
N MET A 326 6.63 3.86 -28.89
CA MET A 326 5.45 3.29 -29.58
C MET A 326 4.41 4.34 -30.00
N PHE A 327 4.35 5.48 -29.29
CA PHE A 327 3.42 6.57 -29.60
C PHE A 327 4.09 7.80 -30.25
N SER A 328 5.43 7.78 -30.45
CA SER A 328 6.19 8.94 -30.97
C SER A 328 6.08 9.17 -32.47
N LYS A 329 5.59 8.18 -33.25
CA LYS A 329 5.64 8.13 -34.72
C LYS A 329 7.08 8.17 -35.30
N LYS A 330 8.11 7.92 -34.48
CA LYS A 330 9.53 7.96 -34.85
C LYS A 330 10.11 6.55 -34.76
N GLU A 331 9.93 5.76 -35.83
CA GLU A 331 10.35 4.34 -35.89
C GLU A 331 11.86 4.14 -35.73
N ASN A 332 12.68 5.15 -36.13
CA ASN A 332 14.14 5.10 -36.00
C ASN A 332 14.63 5.04 -34.54
N LYS A 333 13.83 5.49 -33.55
CA LYS A 333 14.19 5.41 -32.14
C LYS A 333 14.19 3.98 -31.62
N LEU A 334 13.50 3.05 -32.29
CA LEU A 334 13.41 1.66 -31.87
C LEU A 334 14.78 0.96 -31.92
N ASP A 335 15.56 1.22 -32.98
CA ASP A 335 16.88 0.58 -33.13
C ASP A 335 17.85 1.01 -32.02
N SER A 336 17.89 2.28 -31.67
CA SER A 336 18.69 2.78 -30.56
C SER A 336 18.25 2.19 -29.23
N TRP A 337 16.93 2.11 -29.00
CA TRP A 337 16.38 1.52 -27.78
C TRP A 337 16.76 0.02 -27.63
N ILE A 338 16.71 -0.73 -28.74
CA ILE A 338 17.10 -2.14 -28.74
C ILE A 338 18.60 -2.28 -28.34
N ILE A 339 19.48 -1.46 -28.93
CA ILE A 339 20.90 -1.49 -28.64
C ILE A 339 21.18 -1.17 -27.17
N GLU A 340 20.55 -0.12 -26.64
CA GLU A 340 20.73 0.29 -25.26
C GLU A 340 20.18 -0.75 -24.28
N THR A 341 19.01 -1.29 -24.58
CA THR A 341 18.35 -2.27 -23.70
C THR A 341 19.14 -3.60 -23.67
N LYS A 342 19.75 -4.03 -24.77
CA LYS A 342 20.63 -5.21 -24.80
C LYS A 342 21.84 -5.05 -23.88
N LYS A 343 22.40 -3.83 -23.76
CA LYS A 343 23.54 -3.55 -22.85
C LYS A 343 23.18 -3.72 -21.37
N LEU A 344 21.90 -3.61 -20.99
CA LEU A 344 21.45 -3.80 -19.62
C LEU A 344 21.57 -5.27 -19.15
N ASN A 345 21.71 -6.20 -20.05
CA ASN A 345 21.88 -7.65 -19.82
C ASN A 345 20.79 -8.22 -18.87
N ILE A 346 19.53 -7.84 -19.11
CA ILE A 346 18.37 -8.38 -18.43
C ILE A 346 17.76 -9.48 -19.32
N GLN A 347 17.81 -10.71 -18.85
CA GLN A 347 17.42 -11.89 -19.63
C GLN A 347 16.01 -11.77 -20.25
N GLU A 348 15.06 -11.27 -19.47
CA GLU A 348 13.68 -11.11 -19.88
C GLU A 348 13.55 -10.09 -21.03
N PHE A 349 14.30 -8.99 -20.98
CA PHE A 349 14.31 -8.00 -22.05
C PHE A 349 15.02 -8.52 -23.31
N ASN A 350 16.07 -9.29 -23.15
CA ASN A 350 16.71 -9.94 -24.29
C ASN A 350 15.74 -10.87 -25.02
N SER A 351 14.93 -11.63 -24.28
CA SER A 351 13.89 -12.50 -24.86
C SER A 351 12.82 -11.70 -25.60
N PHE A 352 12.39 -10.58 -25.05
CA PHE A 352 11.45 -9.66 -25.69
C PHE A 352 12.04 -9.07 -26.98
N ILE A 353 13.28 -8.59 -26.93
CA ILE A 353 13.99 -8.00 -28.08
C ILE A 353 14.14 -9.02 -29.20
N ASN A 354 14.53 -10.25 -28.88
CA ASN A 354 14.59 -11.34 -29.89
C ASN A 354 13.23 -11.55 -30.58
N GLY A 355 12.12 -11.40 -29.83
CA GLY A 355 10.78 -11.45 -30.41
C GLY A 355 10.50 -10.29 -31.36
N ILE A 356 10.88 -9.05 -30.99
CA ILE A 356 10.76 -7.86 -31.84
C ILE A 356 11.63 -7.97 -33.10
N GLU A 357 12.88 -8.39 -32.98
CA GLU A 357 13.81 -8.48 -34.11
C GLU A 357 13.33 -9.43 -35.19
N ARG A 358 12.58 -10.49 -34.83
CA ARG A 358 11.97 -11.41 -35.81
C ARG A 358 10.87 -10.77 -36.63
N ASP A 359 10.31 -9.64 -36.17
CA ASP A 359 9.17 -8.96 -36.78
C ASP A 359 9.36 -7.45 -36.79
N ILE A 360 10.62 -7.01 -36.95
CA ILE A 360 11.03 -5.61 -36.72
C ILE A 360 10.30 -4.62 -37.62
N ASP A 361 10.07 -4.99 -38.89
CA ASP A 361 9.41 -4.12 -39.87
C ASP A 361 7.94 -3.88 -39.48
N ALA A 362 7.23 -4.93 -39.03
CA ALA A 362 5.85 -4.79 -38.57
C ALA A 362 5.75 -3.96 -37.29
N VAL A 363 6.73 -4.07 -36.38
CA VAL A 363 6.80 -3.26 -35.17
C VAL A 363 7.09 -1.78 -35.52
N LYS A 364 8.06 -1.52 -36.41
CA LYS A 364 8.35 -0.17 -36.94
C LYS A 364 7.12 0.44 -37.62
N ASN A 365 6.41 -0.35 -38.41
CA ASN A 365 5.15 0.08 -39.01
C ASN A 365 4.08 0.34 -37.93
N GLY A 366 4.03 -0.43 -36.87
CA GLY A 366 3.17 -0.17 -35.70
C GLY A 366 3.46 1.15 -35.00
N ILE A 367 4.70 1.64 -35.00
CA ILE A 367 5.08 2.97 -34.50
C ILE A 367 4.64 4.06 -35.50
N LYS A 368 4.88 3.84 -36.77
CA LYS A 368 4.68 4.82 -37.84
C LYS A 368 3.20 5.07 -38.17
N TYR A 369 2.42 4.01 -38.32
CA TYR A 369 1.02 4.07 -38.74
C TYR A 369 0.06 4.01 -37.54
N ASN A 370 -1.15 4.59 -37.71
CA ASN A 370 -2.16 4.61 -36.64
C ASN A 370 -3.06 3.36 -36.58
N TYR A 371 -2.76 2.34 -37.39
CA TYR A 371 -3.54 1.10 -37.39
C TYR A 371 -3.35 0.30 -36.09
N ASN A 372 -4.41 -0.32 -35.60
CA ASN A 372 -4.41 -1.18 -34.43
C ASN A 372 -5.49 -2.25 -34.53
N ASN A 373 -5.40 -3.26 -33.69
CA ASN A 373 -6.33 -4.39 -33.67
C ASN A 373 -7.55 -4.17 -32.74
N GLY A 374 -7.77 -2.99 -32.18
CA GLY A 374 -8.87 -2.73 -31.27
C GLY A 374 -10.25 -3.07 -31.85
N LEU A 375 -10.45 -2.81 -33.16
CA LEU A 375 -11.65 -3.22 -33.88
C LEU A 375 -11.80 -4.73 -33.96
N ALA A 376 -10.69 -5.46 -34.19
CA ALA A 376 -10.70 -6.91 -34.22
C ALA A 376 -11.02 -7.52 -32.86
N GLU A 377 -10.45 -6.96 -31.78
CA GLU A 377 -10.77 -7.40 -30.41
C GLU A 377 -12.24 -7.17 -30.04
N GLY A 378 -12.78 -5.98 -30.36
CA GLY A 378 -14.19 -5.66 -30.19
C GLY A 378 -15.10 -6.63 -30.93
N SER A 379 -14.76 -6.94 -32.19
CA SER A 379 -15.51 -7.88 -33.01
C SER A 379 -15.40 -9.32 -32.51
N VAL A 380 -14.24 -9.76 -32.04
CA VAL A 380 -14.08 -11.08 -31.40
C VAL A 380 -14.97 -11.19 -30.14
N ASN A 381 -15.08 -10.14 -29.34
CA ASN A 381 -15.97 -10.14 -28.18
C ASN A 381 -17.44 -10.23 -28.62
N LYS A 382 -17.84 -9.52 -29.67
CA LYS A 382 -19.17 -9.61 -30.27
C LYS A 382 -19.47 -11.01 -30.79
N ILE A 383 -18.52 -11.65 -31.48
CA ILE A 383 -18.62 -13.04 -31.92
C ILE A 383 -18.82 -14.01 -30.74
N LYS A 384 -18.10 -13.79 -29.64
CA LYS A 384 -18.28 -14.59 -28.41
C LYS A 384 -19.70 -14.43 -27.83
N VAL A 385 -20.28 -13.23 -27.87
CA VAL A 385 -21.67 -12.99 -27.44
C VAL A 385 -22.65 -13.73 -28.36
N ILE A 386 -22.48 -13.60 -29.68
CA ILE A 386 -23.31 -14.30 -30.67
C ILE A 386 -23.27 -15.82 -30.43
N LYS A 387 -22.06 -16.38 -30.23
CA LYS A 387 -21.86 -17.80 -29.95
C LYS A 387 -22.57 -18.23 -28.64
N ARG A 388 -22.58 -17.40 -27.60
CA ARG A 388 -23.31 -17.66 -26.36
C ARG A 388 -24.82 -17.65 -26.56
N ILE A 389 -25.36 -16.69 -27.33
CA ILE A 389 -26.80 -16.64 -27.66
C ILE A 389 -27.22 -17.91 -28.42
N MET A 390 -26.32 -18.49 -29.23
CA MET A 390 -26.55 -19.75 -29.94
C MET A 390 -26.24 -20.99 -29.08
N TYR A 391 -26.10 -20.84 -27.77
CA TYR A 391 -25.81 -21.91 -26.81
C TYR A 391 -24.58 -22.74 -27.16
N GLY A 392 -23.63 -22.21 -27.93
CA GLY A 392 -22.43 -22.91 -28.36
C GLY A 392 -22.64 -24.07 -29.33
N ARG A 393 -23.85 -24.27 -29.84
CA ARG A 393 -24.25 -25.41 -30.69
C ARG A 393 -24.37 -25.07 -32.16
N CYS A 394 -23.79 -23.99 -32.63
CA CYS A 394 -23.80 -23.61 -34.03
C CYS A 394 -22.61 -24.19 -34.81
N SER A 395 -22.85 -24.57 -36.08
CA SER A 395 -21.76 -24.81 -37.01
C SER A 395 -21.00 -23.52 -37.33
N PHE A 396 -19.76 -23.64 -37.76
CA PHE A 396 -18.97 -22.46 -38.17
C PHE A 396 -19.65 -21.70 -39.32
N ALA A 397 -20.21 -22.44 -40.32
CA ALA A 397 -20.92 -21.80 -41.42
C ALA A 397 -22.11 -20.93 -40.97
N LEU A 398 -22.92 -21.42 -40.05
CA LEU A 398 -24.05 -20.66 -39.50
C LEU A 398 -23.56 -19.46 -38.67
N LEU A 399 -22.48 -19.62 -37.85
CA LEU A 399 -21.89 -18.52 -37.12
C LEU A 399 -21.36 -17.45 -38.07
N LYS A 400 -20.63 -17.83 -39.11
CA LYS A 400 -20.10 -16.93 -40.16
C LYS A 400 -21.21 -16.12 -40.82
N GLN A 401 -22.26 -16.79 -41.31
CA GLN A 401 -23.42 -16.11 -41.90
C GLN A 401 -24.06 -15.11 -40.92
N LYS A 402 -24.28 -15.52 -39.67
CA LYS A 402 -24.89 -14.66 -38.66
C LYS A 402 -24.03 -13.42 -38.35
N VAL A 403 -22.72 -13.59 -38.32
CA VAL A 403 -21.78 -12.48 -38.07
C VAL A 403 -21.75 -11.53 -39.29
N LEU A 404 -21.69 -12.05 -40.49
CA LEU A 404 -21.63 -11.22 -41.71
C LEU A 404 -22.95 -10.48 -42.00
N LEU A 405 -24.10 -11.04 -41.63
CA LEU A 405 -25.42 -10.40 -41.84
C LEU A 405 -25.77 -9.34 -40.75
N GLN A 406 -25.04 -9.27 -39.66
CA GLN A 406 -25.24 -8.27 -38.61
C GLN A 406 -24.51 -6.95 -38.86
N TYR A 407 -23.80 -6.83 -39.97
CA TYR A 407 -23.08 -5.67 -40.45
C TYR A 407 -23.57 -5.30 -41.88
#